data_4af5da673cfa15f2f6c4757bc45e6556
#
_entry.id   4af5da673cfa15f2f6c4757bc45e6556
#
_cell.length_a   1.000
_cell.length_b   1.000
_cell.length_c   1.000
_cell.angle_alpha   90.00
_cell.angle_beta   90.00
_cell.angle_gamma   90.00
#
_symmetry.space_group_name_H-M   'P 1'
#
loop_
_entity.id
_entity.type
_entity.pdbx_description
1 polymer ?
#
loop_
_entity_poly.entity_id
_entity_poly.type
_entity_poly.pdbx_seq_one_letter_code
_entity_poly.pdbx_strand_id
1 'polypeptide(L)'
;DRRQRQMCIRDRYRGKTICPVCKGSRLKPEAEYVKVGGRSISELVNLPISELEEFFDRLELDEHDALIAKRLLTEIRNRICFLQEVGLSYLTLNRLSSTLSGGESQRINLATSLGSSLVGSLYILDEPSIGLHSRDTGLLIKVLRQLLELGNTVVVVEHDEDIIRAADYIIDIGPLADRLGGEVVYQGGLSRLPKATRSYTMRYLTGESKIELPANRRKWNQYIEVEGAAQNNLKSIDVKFP
;
A
#
# COMPACT_ATOMS: atom_id res chain seq x y z
N ASP A 1 27.62 7.10 9.43
CA ASP A 1 27.79 8.00 10.57
C ASP A 1 27.82 7.21 11.87
N ARG A 2 28.85 7.44 12.74
CA ARG A 2 29.02 6.69 14.00
C ARG A 2 27.82 6.84 14.95
N ARG A 3 27.16 7.98 14.96
CA ARG A 3 25.98 8.23 15.82
C ARG A 3 24.76 7.43 15.38
N GLN A 4 24.52 7.28 14.09
CA GLN A 4 23.44 6.44 13.56
C GLN A 4 23.68 4.96 13.87
N ARG A 5 24.91 4.45 13.71
CA ARG A 5 25.24 3.07 14.07
C ARG A 5 25.06 2.77 15.56
N GLN A 6 25.44 3.71 16.44
CA GLN A 6 25.24 3.54 17.89
C GLN A 6 23.76 3.58 18.28
N MET A 7 22.93 4.37 17.58
CA MET A 7 21.47 4.43 17.80
C MET A 7 20.81 3.11 17.38
N CYS A 8 21.14 2.57 16.21
CA CYS A 8 20.65 1.28 15.76
C CYS A 8 21.08 0.10 16.66
N ILE A 9 22.30 0.12 17.20
CA ILE A 9 22.79 -0.89 18.15
C ILE A 9 22.03 -0.80 19.49
N ARG A 10 21.82 0.40 20.03
CA ARG A 10 21.04 0.62 21.25
C ARG A 10 19.59 0.17 21.11
N ASP A 11 18.94 0.44 19.99
CA ASP A 11 17.56 0.04 19.75
C ASP A 11 17.41 -1.48 19.64
N ARG A 12 18.44 -2.19 19.20
CA ARG A 12 18.45 -3.66 19.12
C ARG A 12 18.47 -4.32 20.51
N TYR A 13 19.03 -3.64 21.52
CA TYR A 13 19.14 -4.14 22.91
C TYR A 13 18.05 -3.57 23.84
N ARG A 14 17.22 -2.63 23.37
CA ARG A 14 16.05 -2.16 24.12
C ARG A 14 14.92 -3.16 23.99
N GLY A 15 14.75 -4.03 24.97
CA GLY A 15 13.55 -4.86 25.09
C GLY A 15 12.31 -3.97 25.21
N LYS A 16 11.34 -4.17 24.32
CA LYS A 16 10.02 -3.53 24.43
C LYS A 16 9.14 -4.43 25.30
N THR A 17 8.86 -4.02 26.52
CA THR A 17 7.88 -4.69 27.40
C THR A 17 6.52 -4.04 27.23
N ILE A 18 5.48 -4.87 27.18
CA ILE A 18 4.10 -4.38 27.17
C ILE A 18 3.80 -3.80 28.55
N CYS A 19 3.26 -2.60 28.60
CA CYS A 19 2.86 -1.94 29.85
C CYS A 19 1.81 -2.81 30.58
N PRO A 20 2.05 -3.19 31.85
CA PRO A 20 1.12 -4.07 32.59
C PRO A 20 -0.23 -3.40 32.86
N VAL A 21 -0.30 -2.06 32.88
CA VAL A 21 -1.53 -1.29 33.16
C VAL A 21 -2.39 -1.20 31.89
N CYS A 22 -1.86 -0.67 30.78
CA CYS A 22 -2.64 -0.48 29.56
C CYS A 22 -2.58 -1.67 28.59
N LYS A 23 -1.79 -2.69 28.86
CA LYS A 23 -1.63 -3.90 28.03
C LYS A 23 -1.45 -3.63 26.53
N GLY A 24 -0.83 -2.49 26.21
CA GLY A 24 -0.57 -2.09 24.82
C GLY A 24 -1.62 -1.15 24.21
N SER A 25 -2.75 -0.87 24.86
CA SER A 25 -3.77 0.05 24.35
C SER A 25 -3.29 1.51 24.33
N ARG A 26 -2.31 1.86 25.13
CA ARG A 26 -1.81 3.25 25.34
C ARG A 26 -2.87 4.21 25.90
N LEU A 27 -4.00 3.69 26.33
CA LEU A 27 -5.10 4.42 26.94
C LEU A 27 -5.18 4.13 28.44
N LYS A 28 -5.84 5.00 29.18
CA LYS A 28 -6.19 4.75 30.59
C LYS A 28 -7.28 3.67 30.66
N PRO A 29 -7.32 2.85 31.73
CA PRO A 29 -8.34 1.80 31.89
C PRO A 29 -9.78 2.32 31.81
N GLU A 30 -10.02 3.56 32.23
CA GLU A 30 -11.35 4.19 32.20
C GLU A 30 -11.87 4.40 30.79
N ALA A 31 -10.99 4.51 29.78
CA ALA A 31 -11.39 4.63 28.38
C ALA A 31 -12.10 3.35 27.86
N GLU A 32 -11.85 2.21 28.50
CA GLU A 32 -12.50 0.93 28.13
C GLU A 32 -13.95 0.82 28.62
N TYR A 33 -14.37 1.72 29.52
CA TYR A 33 -15.76 1.71 30.03
C TYR A 33 -16.74 2.25 29.01
N VAL A 34 -16.28 3.13 28.10
CA VAL A 34 -17.11 3.66 27.02
C VAL A 34 -17.13 2.66 25.87
N LYS A 35 -18.32 2.23 25.49
CA LYS A 35 -18.53 1.26 24.41
C LYS A 35 -19.44 1.82 23.35
N VAL A 36 -19.10 1.58 22.08
CA VAL A 36 -19.91 1.86 20.91
C VAL A 36 -20.29 0.53 20.26
N GLY A 37 -21.56 0.25 20.10
CA GLY A 37 -22.02 -1.04 19.59
C GLY A 37 -21.48 -2.24 20.40
N GLY A 38 -21.31 -2.09 21.72
CA GLY A 38 -20.81 -3.11 22.63
C GLY A 38 -19.29 -3.29 22.65
N ARG A 39 -18.51 -2.60 21.82
CA ARG A 39 -17.05 -2.67 21.75
C ARG A 39 -16.37 -1.41 22.29
N SER A 40 -15.25 -1.58 22.98
CA SER A 40 -14.41 -0.49 23.47
C SER A 40 -13.51 0.05 22.34
N ILE A 41 -12.93 1.24 22.57
CA ILE A 41 -12.00 1.84 21.59
C ILE A 41 -10.79 0.95 21.33
N SER A 42 -10.24 0.27 22.35
CA SER A 42 -9.11 -0.62 22.18
C SER A 42 -9.45 -1.87 21.37
N GLU A 43 -10.65 -2.40 21.52
CA GLU A 43 -11.11 -3.51 20.68
C GLU A 43 -11.25 -3.06 19.23
N LEU A 44 -11.84 -1.90 18.97
CA LEU A 44 -12.06 -1.37 17.62
C LEU A 44 -10.75 -1.08 16.89
N VAL A 45 -9.77 -0.42 17.52
CA VAL A 45 -8.50 -0.06 16.85
C VAL A 45 -7.58 -1.26 16.59
N ASN A 46 -7.87 -2.41 17.18
CA ASN A 46 -7.15 -3.66 16.95
C ASN A 46 -7.80 -4.54 15.87
N LEU A 47 -8.98 -4.18 15.38
CA LEU A 47 -9.57 -4.84 14.22
C LEU A 47 -8.82 -4.49 12.93
N PRO A 48 -8.70 -5.42 11.99
CA PRO A 48 -8.34 -5.07 10.61
C PRO A 48 -9.32 -4.04 10.03
N ILE A 49 -8.84 -3.19 9.14
CA ILE A 49 -9.66 -2.14 8.49
C ILE A 49 -10.91 -2.74 7.85
N SER A 50 -10.82 -3.94 7.24
CA SER A 50 -11.96 -4.64 6.65
C SER A 50 -13.05 -4.99 7.68
N GLU A 51 -12.66 -5.49 8.85
CA GLU A 51 -13.59 -5.82 9.92
C GLU A 51 -14.15 -4.56 10.60
N LEU A 52 -13.34 -3.50 10.65
CA LEU A 52 -13.75 -2.22 11.20
C LEU A 52 -14.82 -1.55 10.31
N GLU A 53 -14.71 -1.66 8.99
CA GLU A 53 -15.75 -1.22 8.05
C GLU A 53 -17.05 -1.96 8.29
N GLU A 54 -17.02 -3.31 8.30
CA GLU A 54 -18.21 -4.12 8.58
C GLU A 54 -18.86 -3.76 9.92
N PHE A 55 -18.07 -3.46 10.94
CA PHE A 55 -18.57 -3.03 12.23
C PHE A 55 -19.36 -1.72 12.14
N PHE A 56 -18.78 -0.69 11.48
CA PHE A 56 -19.45 0.60 11.34
C PHE A 56 -20.65 0.56 10.40
N ASP A 57 -20.67 -0.33 9.41
CA ASP A 57 -21.82 -0.50 8.51
C ASP A 57 -23.01 -1.16 9.20
N ARG A 58 -22.72 -2.10 10.11
CA ARG A 58 -23.75 -2.81 10.91
C ARG A 58 -24.10 -2.10 12.22
N LEU A 59 -23.49 -0.96 12.51
CA LEU A 59 -23.70 -0.24 13.75
C LEU A 59 -25.11 0.34 13.80
N GLU A 60 -25.94 -0.19 14.69
CA GLU A 60 -27.26 0.33 14.99
C GLU A 60 -27.17 1.25 16.22
N LEU A 61 -27.71 2.44 16.11
CA LEU A 61 -27.81 3.43 17.16
C LEU A 61 -29.28 3.82 17.33
N ASP A 62 -29.67 4.26 18.50
CA ASP A 62 -30.98 4.87 18.68
C ASP A 62 -31.10 6.19 17.88
N GLU A 63 -32.34 6.70 17.71
CA GLU A 63 -32.61 7.88 16.88
C GLU A 63 -31.84 9.12 17.35
N HIS A 64 -31.70 9.29 18.65
CA HIS A 64 -31.00 10.43 19.24
C HIS A 64 -29.50 10.37 18.98
N ASP A 65 -28.85 9.24 19.27
CA ASP A 65 -27.43 9.04 19.08
C ASP A 65 -27.06 9.00 17.57
N ALA A 66 -27.94 8.45 16.73
CA ALA A 66 -27.78 8.45 15.29
C ALA A 66 -27.74 9.87 14.73
N LEU A 67 -28.59 10.78 15.22
CA LEU A 67 -28.63 12.17 14.79
C LEU A 67 -27.34 12.92 15.18
N ILE A 68 -26.87 12.73 16.42
CA ILE A 68 -25.63 13.34 16.92
C ILE A 68 -24.41 12.79 16.17
N ALA A 69 -24.34 11.49 15.99
CA ALA A 69 -23.18 10.81 15.41
C ALA A 69 -23.13 10.87 13.87
N LYS A 70 -24.20 11.28 13.19
CA LYS A 70 -24.34 11.22 11.73
C LYS A 70 -23.13 11.74 10.98
N ARG A 71 -22.67 12.95 11.30
CA ARG A 71 -21.51 13.56 10.63
C ARG A 71 -20.21 12.79 10.92
N LEU A 72 -20.00 12.41 12.18
CA LEU A 72 -18.81 11.68 12.60
C LEU A 72 -18.74 10.29 11.94
N LEU A 73 -19.85 9.56 11.91
CA LEU A 73 -19.91 8.24 11.27
C LEU A 73 -19.69 8.32 9.77
N THR A 74 -20.21 9.35 9.10
CA THR A 74 -19.93 9.58 7.67
C THR A 74 -18.43 9.78 7.43
N GLU A 75 -17.78 10.64 8.23
CA GLU A 75 -16.34 10.86 8.11
C GLU A 75 -15.50 9.62 8.41
N ILE A 76 -15.88 8.84 9.45
CA ILE A 76 -15.19 7.60 9.81
C ILE A 76 -15.31 6.59 8.66
N ARG A 77 -16.52 6.37 8.14
CA ARG A 77 -16.76 5.43 7.02
C ARG A 77 -15.97 5.83 5.78
N ASN A 78 -15.99 7.10 5.40
CA ASN A 78 -15.23 7.60 4.25
C ASN A 78 -13.73 7.33 4.41
N ARG A 79 -13.15 7.61 5.58
CA ARG A 79 -11.72 7.38 5.83
C ARG A 79 -11.34 5.91 5.86
N ILE A 80 -12.20 5.06 6.40
CA ILE A 80 -12.01 3.60 6.38
C ILE A 80 -12.07 3.09 4.92
N CYS A 81 -13.05 3.54 4.14
CA CYS A 81 -13.20 3.21 2.74
C CYS A 81 -11.95 3.60 1.93
N PHE A 82 -11.41 4.82 2.12
CA PHE A 82 -10.17 5.23 1.44
C PHE A 82 -8.97 4.35 1.80
N LEU A 83 -8.85 3.92 3.06
CA LEU A 83 -7.79 2.98 3.47
C LEU A 83 -7.95 1.61 2.79
N GLN A 84 -9.17 1.15 2.55
CA GLN A 84 -9.42 -0.06 1.79
C GLN A 84 -9.11 0.10 0.30
N GLU A 85 -9.53 1.21 -0.29
CA GLU A 85 -9.28 1.51 -1.71
C GLU A 85 -7.78 1.55 -2.06
N VAL A 86 -6.93 1.97 -1.10
CA VAL A 86 -5.46 1.91 -1.28
C VAL A 86 -4.84 0.54 -0.94
N GLY A 87 -5.66 -0.50 -0.70
CA GLY A 87 -5.18 -1.86 -0.42
C GLY A 87 -4.63 -2.08 0.98
N LEU A 88 -5.09 -1.32 1.98
CA LEU A 88 -4.64 -1.42 3.38
C LEU A 88 -5.67 -2.11 4.30
N SER A 89 -6.56 -2.92 3.75
CA SER A 89 -7.65 -3.61 4.46
C SER A 89 -7.18 -4.49 5.62
N TYR A 90 -5.95 -5.01 5.55
CA TYR A 90 -5.34 -5.89 6.56
C TYR A 90 -4.70 -5.14 7.74
N LEU A 91 -4.48 -3.83 7.63
CA LEU A 91 -3.88 -3.05 8.70
C LEU A 91 -4.85 -2.84 9.85
N THR A 92 -4.27 -2.60 11.04
CA THR A 92 -5.01 -2.18 12.23
C THR A 92 -4.65 -0.74 12.59
N LEU A 93 -5.60 0.04 13.12
CA LEU A 93 -5.34 1.43 13.52
C LEU A 93 -4.35 1.54 14.69
N ASN A 94 -4.18 0.48 15.48
CA ASN A 94 -3.22 0.45 16.59
C ASN A 94 -1.79 0.14 16.16
N ARG A 95 -1.53 -0.12 14.88
CA ARG A 95 -0.20 -0.43 14.39
C ARG A 95 0.76 0.76 14.55
N LEU A 96 1.96 0.49 15.03
CA LEU A 96 3.00 1.52 15.20
C LEU A 96 3.52 1.97 13.83
N SER A 97 3.63 3.28 13.62
CA SER A 97 4.16 3.86 12.38
C SER A 97 5.57 3.37 12.03
N SER A 98 6.41 3.10 13.04
CA SER A 98 7.75 2.55 12.86
C SER A 98 7.79 1.11 12.32
N THR A 99 6.67 0.42 12.29
CA THR A 99 6.54 -0.95 11.75
C THR A 99 5.92 -0.98 10.35
N LEU A 100 5.51 0.17 9.84
CA LEU A 100 4.99 0.31 8.49
C LEU A 100 6.13 0.24 7.46
N SER A 101 5.88 -0.41 6.34
CA SER A 101 6.77 -0.32 5.18
C SER A 101 6.66 1.05 4.51
N GLY A 102 7.63 1.40 3.67
CA GLY A 102 7.60 2.66 2.91
C GLY A 102 6.33 2.77 2.06
N GLY A 103 5.96 1.71 1.35
CA GLY A 103 4.73 1.67 0.54
C GLY A 103 3.45 1.78 1.37
N GLU A 104 3.37 1.15 2.55
CA GLU A 104 2.21 1.31 3.46
C GLU A 104 2.07 2.75 3.91
N SER A 105 3.17 3.40 4.33
CA SER A 105 3.15 4.81 4.75
C SER A 105 2.72 5.74 3.63
N GLN A 106 3.18 5.50 2.41
CA GLN A 106 2.82 6.29 1.24
C GLN A 106 1.33 6.14 0.89
N ARG A 107 0.79 4.92 0.95
CA ARG A 107 -0.64 4.67 0.72
C ARG A 107 -1.54 5.27 1.80
N ILE A 108 -1.10 5.29 3.08
CA ILE A 108 -1.82 6.00 4.14
C ILE A 108 -1.87 7.50 3.83
N ASN A 109 -0.77 8.11 3.38
CA ASN A 109 -0.75 9.51 2.97
C ASN A 109 -1.68 9.76 1.78
N LEU A 110 -1.71 8.85 0.81
CA LEU A 110 -2.60 8.92 -0.35
C LEU A 110 -4.08 8.87 0.07
N ALA A 111 -4.48 7.94 0.94
CA ALA A 111 -5.83 7.86 1.50
C ALA A 111 -6.21 9.13 2.27
N THR A 112 -5.25 9.72 3.02
CA THR A 112 -5.47 10.99 3.72
C THR A 112 -5.68 12.14 2.73
N SER A 113 -4.97 12.14 1.61
CA SER A 113 -5.10 13.18 0.56
C SER A 113 -6.47 13.11 -0.13
N LEU A 114 -7.00 11.93 -0.39
CA LEU A 114 -8.37 11.75 -0.89
C LEU A 114 -9.41 12.33 0.07
N GLY A 115 -9.22 12.09 1.37
CA GLY A 115 -10.13 12.62 2.40
C GLY A 115 -10.04 14.13 2.63
N SER A 116 -8.99 14.80 2.14
CA SER A 116 -8.80 16.25 2.34
C SER A 116 -9.52 17.13 1.33
N SER A 117 -10.07 16.56 0.26
CA SER A 117 -10.75 17.30 -0.83
C SER A 117 -9.92 18.46 -1.41
N LEU A 118 -8.59 18.36 -1.38
CA LEU A 118 -7.71 19.37 -1.97
C LEU A 118 -7.81 19.33 -3.49
N VAL A 119 -7.93 20.52 -4.09
CA VAL A 119 -8.03 20.72 -5.54
C VAL A 119 -6.85 21.55 -6.00
N GLY A 120 -6.34 21.28 -7.23
CA GLY A 120 -5.22 22.01 -7.81
C GLY A 120 -3.87 21.72 -7.17
N SER A 121 -3.75 20.63 -6.46
CA SER A 121 -2.50 20.18 -5.83
C SER A 121 -1.66 19.29 -6.76
N LEU A 122 -0.35 19.30 -6.56
CA LEU A 122 0.60 18.39 -7.23
C LEU A 122 0.97 17.26 -6.26
N TYR A 123 0.66 16.03 -6.65
CA TYR A 123 1.08 14.81 -5.95
C TYR A 123 2.25 14.18 -6.68
N ILE A 124 3.36 13.94 -5.98
CA ILE A 124 4.53 13.23 -6.50
C ILE A 124 4.68 11.96 -5.69
N LEU A 125 4.59 10.82 -6.35
CA LEU A 125 4.62 9.49 -5.75
C LEU A 125 5.80 8.70 -6.33
N ASP A 126 6.61 8.13 -5.45
CA ASP A 126 7.78 7.33 -5.81
C ASP A 126 7.50 5.86 -5.49
N GLU A 127 7.42 5.03 -6.53
CA GLU A 127 7.11 3.60 -6.45
C GLU A 127 5.92 3.24 -5.52
N PRO A 128 4.73 3.85 -5.70
CA PRO A 128 3.59 3.58 -4.80
C PRO A 128 3.07 2.14 -4.89
N SER A 129 3.42 1.38 -5.93
CA SER A 129 3.07 -0.03 -6.08
C SER A 129 3.96 -0.96 -5.25
N ILE A 130 5.04 -0.46 -4.64
CA ILE A 130 6.01 -1.31 -3.93
C ILE A 130 5.32 -2.14 -2.83
N GLY A 131 5.53 -3.46 -2.88
CA GLY A 131 4.93 -4.40 -1.94
C GLY A 131 3.43 -4.66 -2.15
N LEU A 132 2.82 -4.14 -3.22
CA LEU A 132 1.49 -4.55 -3.67
C LEU A 132 1.55 -5.87 -4.43
N HIS A 133 0.49 -6.66 -4.28
CA HIS A 133 0.23 -7.76 -5.20
C HIS A 133 -0.34 -7.17 -6.49
N SER A 134 -0.04 -7.79 -7.65
CA SER A 134 -0.57 -7.34 -8.96
C SER A 134 -2.10 -7.19 -8.99
N ARG A 135 -2.81 -7.99 -8.17
CA ARG A 135 -4.26 -7.88 -7.98
C ARG A 135 -4.69 -6.53 -7.39
N ASP A 136 -3.83 -5.92 -6.56
CA ASP A 136 -4.17 -4.69 -5.83
C ASP A 136 -3.69 -3.43 -6.58
N THR A 137 -2.85 -3.58 -7.61
CA THR A 137 -2.40 -2.47 -8.48
C THR A 137 -3.59 -1.75 -9.12
N GLY A 138 -4.65 -2.49 -9.50
CA GLY A 138 -5.87 -1.91 -10.05
C GLY A 138 -6.60 -0.97 -9.08
N LEU A 139 -6.59 -1.27 -7.78
CA LEU A 139 -7.15 -0.38 -6.75
C LEU A 139 -6.33 0.92 -6.64
N LEU A 140 -5.02 0.82 -6.65
CA LEU A 140 -4.14 1.99 -6.64
C LEU A 140 -4.39 2.88 -7.86
N ILE A 141 -4.49 2.31 -9.07
CA ILE A 141 -4.80 3.06 -10.29
C ILE A 141 -6.14 3.79 -10.15
N LYS A 142 -7.17 3.14 -9.61
CA LYS A 142 -8.48 3.78 -9.37
C LYS A 142 -8.34 5.01 -8.48
N VAL A 143 -7.60 4.90 -7.39
CA VAL A 143 -7.34 6.01 -6.45
C VAL A 143 -6.59 7.16 -7.11
N LEU A 144 -5.56 6.86 -7.91
CA LEU A 144 -4.83 7.88 -8.67
C LEU A 144 -5.75 8.61 -9.67
N ARG A 145 -6.66 7.90 -10.32
CA ARG A 145 -7.67 8.49 -11.20
C ARG A 145 -8.64 9.39 -10.45
N GLN A 146 -9.12 8.98 -9.30
CA GLN A 146 -9.98 9.82 -8.45
C GLN A 146 -9.29 11.14 -8.07
N LEU A 147 -7.99 11.11 -7.72
CA LEU A 147 -7.23 12.35 -7.46
C LEU A 147 -7.16 13.27 -8.68
N LEU A 148 -7.00 12.72 -9.89
CA LEU A 148 -7.04 13.49 -11.13
C LEU A 148 -8.42 14.10 -11.38
N GLU A 149 -9.50 13.34 -11.16
CA GLU A 149 -10.89 13.80 -11.32
C GLU A 149 -11.25 14.95 -10.38
N LEU A 150 -10.61 15.01 -9.19
CA LEU A 150 -10.70 16.14 -8.27
C LEU A 150 -9.96 17.40 -8.76
N GLY A 151 -9.33 17.37 -9.95
CA GLY A 151 -8.63 18.51 -10.54
C GLY A 151 -7.17 18.65 -10.06
N ASN A 152 -6.56 17.57 -9.59
CA ASN A 152 -5.16 17.56 -9.17
C ASN A 152 -4.24 17.11 -10.31
N THR A 153 -2.94 17.35 -10.16
CA THR A 153 -1.89 16.79 -11.01
C THR A 153 -1.18 15.67 -10.25
N VAL A 154 -1.03 14.52 -10.88
CA VAL A 154 -0.38 13.35 -10.27
C VAL A 154 0.82 12.94 -11.11
N VAL A 155 2.00 12.96 -10.51
CA VAL A 155 3.26 12.48 -11.09
C VAL A 155 3.67 11.22 -10.34
N VAL A 156 3.87 10.13 -11.07
CA VAL A 156 4.23 8.84 -10.49
C VAL A 156 5.54 8.36 -11.10
N VAL A 157 6.51 8.04 -10.27
CA VAL A 157 7.73 7.33 -10.68
C VAL A 157 7.46 5.86 -10.49
N GLU A 158 7.41 5.08 -11.58
CA GLU A 158 6.97 3.68 -11.54
C GLU A 158 7.64 2.83 -12.61
N HIS A 159 7.65 1.52 -12.33
CA HIS A 159 8.12 0.48 -13.27
C HIS A 159 7.07 -0.63 -13.48
N ASP A 160 5.92 -0.56 -12.80
CA ASP A 160 4.80 -1.47 -12.99
C ASP A 160 4.09 -1.19 -14.32
N GLU A 161 3.90 -2.23 -15.14
CA GLU A 161 3.33 -2.12 -16.48
C GLU A 161 1.89 -1.58 -16.46
N ASP A 162 1.07 -1.99 -15.49
CA ASP A 162 -0.33 -1.60 -15.42
C ASP A 162 -0.47 -0.12 -15.09
N ILE A 163 0.38 0.41 -14.20
CA ILE A 163 0.40 1.83 -13.84
C ILE A 163 0.92 2.66 -15.02
N ILE A 164 1.99 2.23 -15.68
CA ILE A 164 2.52 2.91 -16.87
C ILE A 164 1.45 2.95 -17.97
N ARG A 165 0.73 1.87 -18.20
CA ARG A 165 -0.35 1.83 -19.19
C ARG A 165 -1.56 2.69 -18.81
N ALA A 166 -1.78 2.94 -17.52
CA ALA A 166 -2.83 3.80 -17.03
C ALA A 166 -2.49 5.30 -17.13
N ALA A 167 -1.24 5.66 -17.37
CA ALA A 167 -0.81 7.06 -17.45
C ALA A 167 -1.32 7.76 -18.71
N ASP A 168 -1.65 9.04 -18.59
CA ASP A 168 -2.03 9.89 -19.73
C ASP A 168 -0.79 10.36 -20.51
N TYR A 169 0.33 10.55 -19.81
CA TYR A 169 1.58 11.01 -20.35
C TYR A 169 2.76 10.30 -19.68
N ILE A 170 3.71 9.85 -20.46
CA ILE A 170 4.89 9.12 -19.99
C ILE A 170 6.13 9.92 -20.32
N ILE A 171 7.05 10.00 -19.38
CA ILE A 171 8.41 10.50 -19.56
C ILE A 171 9.35 9.36 -19.18
N ASP A 172 10.06 8.79 -20.16
CA ASP A 172 11.02 7.73 -19.94
C ASP A 172 12.44 8.28 -19.95
N ILE A 173 13.16 8.03 -18.88
CA ILE A 173 14.53 8.51 -18.67
C ILE A 173 15.49 7.32 -18.77
N GLY A 174 16.44 7.42 -19.70
CA GLY A 174 17.38 6.33 -19.97
C GLY A 174 18.56 6.78 -20.82
N PRO A 175 19.05 5.93 -21.72
CA PRO A 175 18.69 4.52 -21.97
C PRO A 175 19.19 3.55 -20.89
N LEU A 176 20.23 3.92 -20.15
CA LEU A 176 20.88 3.15 -19.10
C LEU A 176 20.78 3.89 -17.76
N ALA A 177 21.45 3.38 -16.74
CA ALA A 177 21.51 4.00 -15.43
C ALA A 177 22.82 4.78 -15.22
N ASP A 178 22.87 5.61 -14.16
CA ASP A 178 24.03 6.40 -13.72
C ASP A 178 24.58 7.29 -14.84
N ARG A 179 25.89 7.27 -15.07
CA ARG A 179 26.59 8.14 -16.04
C ARG A 179 26.17 7.92 -17.50
N LEU A 180 25.60 6.77 -17.80
CA LEU A 180 25.16 6.39 -19.16
C LEU A 180 23.66 6.59 -19.37
N GLY A 181 22.96 7.16 -18.38
CA GLY A 181 21.55 7.47 -18.39
C GLY A 181 21.28 8.97 -18.28
N GLY A 182 20.05 9.31 -17.85
CA GLY A 182 19.65 10.69 -17.59
C GLY A 182 19.15 11.46 -18.79
N GLU A 183 19.01 10.82 -19.96
CA GLU A 183 18.40 11.42 -21.15
C GLU A 183 16.91 11.09 -21.20
N VAL A 184 16.07 12.00 -21.70
CA VAL A 184 14.69 11.69 -22.05
C VAL A 184 14.68 10.89 -23.34
N VAL A 185 14.45 9.58 -23.25
CA VAL A 185 14.44 8.67 -24.40
C VAL A 185 13.07 8.52 -25.05
N TYR A 186 12.00 8.84 -24.28
CA TYR A 186 10.64 8.94 -24.76
C TYR A 186 9.85 9.94 -23.92
N GLN A 187 8.95 10.67 -24.57
CA GLN A 187 7.92 11.48 -23.92
C GLN A 187 6.66 11.52 -24.78
N GLY A 188 5.50 11.30 -24.16
CA GLY A 188 4.20 11.31 -24.85
C GLY A 188 3.21 10.31 -24.30
N GLY A 189 2.03 10.25 -24.91
CA GLY A 189 0.99 9.28 -24.57
C GLY A 189 1.22 7.92 -25.27
N LEU A 190 0.67 6.87 -24.70
CA LEU A 190 0.76 5.49 -25.24
C LEU A 190 0.20 5.33 -26.64
N SER A 191 -0.78 6.17 -27.03
CA SER A 191 -1.40 6.11 -28.37
C SER A 191 -0.47 6.48 -29.53
N ARG A 192 0.69 7.07 -29.24
CA ARG A 192 1.67 7.55 -30.24
C ARG A 192 3.03 6.86 -30.08
N LEU A 193 3.05 5.60 -29.71
CA LEU A 193 4.30 4.86 -29.53
C LEU A 193 5.08 4.79 -30.86
N PRO A 194 6.31 5.31 -30.92
CA PRO A 194 7.12 5.22 -32.12
C PRO A 194 7.58 3.79 -32.34
N LYS A 195 7.53 3.34 -33.60
CA LYS A 195 8.25 2.14 -34.03
C LYS A 195 9.74 2.45 -34.00
N ALA A 196 10.57 1.59 -33.44
CA ALA A 196 12.01 1.75 -33.27
C ALA A 196 12.39 2.94 -32.34
N THR A 197 12.26 2.73 -31.04
CA THR A 197 12.68 3.70 -30.03
C THR A 197 13.94 3.26 -29.29
N ARG A 198 14.73 4.24 -28.78
CA ARG A 198 15.86 4.00 -27.85
C ARG A 198 15.37 3.58 -26.45
N SER A 199 14.07 3.75 -26.14
CA SER A 199 13.45 3.40 -24.87
C SER A 199 13.27 1.90 -24.75
N TYR A 200 13.90 1.29 -23.75
CA TYR A 200 13.67 -0.11 -23.41
C TYR A 200 12.22 -0.33 -22.94
N THR A 201 11.70 0.55 -22.09
CA THR A 201 10.33 0.50 -21.59
C THR A 201 9.33 0.42 -22.74
N MET A 202 9.44 1.30 -23.72
CA MET A 202 8.51 1.34 -24.86
C MET A 202 8.63 0.08 -25.73
N ARG A 203 9.83 -0.47 -25.93
CA ARG A 203 10.04 -1.71 -26.70
C ARG A 203 9.34 -2.91 -26.05
N TYR A 204 9.35 -2.99 -24.72
CA TYR A 204 8.63 -4.06 -24.01
C TYR A 204 7.12 -3.81 -24.00
N LEU A 205 6.67 -2.59 -23.77
CA LEU A 205 5.24 -2.24 -23.79
C LEU A 205 4.56 -2.45 -25.15
N THR A 206 5.30 -2.25 -26.24
CA THR A 206 4.83 -2.52 -27.62
C THR A 206 4.93 -3.97 -28.02
N GLY A 207 5.65 -4.79 -27.24
CA GLY A 207 5.92 -6.20 -27.56
C GLY A 207 7.02 -6.38 -28.63
N GLU A 208 7.72 -5.32 -29.04
CA GLU A 208 8.90 -5.41 -29.91
C GLU A 208 10.02 -6.25 -29.25
N SER A 209 10.21 -6.07 -27.94
CA SER A 209 11.08 -6.91 -27.12
C SER A 209 10.26 -7.75 -26.17
N LYS A 210 10.61 -9.02 -26.02
CA LYS A 210 9.97 -9.98 -25.12
C LYS A 210 11.01 -10.84 -24.42
N ILE A 211 10.75 -11.20 -23.18
CA ILE A 211 11.50 -12.28 -22.50
C ILE A 211 10.81 -13.57 -22.89
N GLU A 212 11.44 -14.35 -23.75
CA GLU A 212 10.88 -15.62 -24.22
C GLU A 212 10.95 -16.68 -23.12
N LEU A 213 9.87 -17.42 -22.98
CA LEU A 213 9.88 -18.61 -22.13
C LEU A 213 10.67 -19.69 -22.86
N PRO A 214 11.65 -20.36 -22.20
CA PRO A 214 12.40 -21.43 -22.81
C PRO A 214 11.47 -22.59 -23.20
N ALA A 215 11.62 -23.08 -24.43
CA ALA A 215 10.82 -24.22 -24.92
C ALA A 215 11.00 -25.48 -24.06
N ASN A 216 12.20 -25.67 -23.51
CA ASN A 216 12.51 -26.76 -22.60
C ASN A 216 12.94 -26.22 -21.24
N ARG A 217 12.25 -26.62 -20.18
CA ARG A 217 12.68 -26.35 -18.82
C ARG A 217 13.79 -27.30 -18.41
N ARG A 218 14.79 -26.79 -17.66
CA ARG A 218 15.85 -27.66 -17.08
C ARG A 218 15.19 -28.67 -16.13
N LYS A 219 15.59 -29.93 -16.25
CA LYS A 219 15.25 -30.94 -15.26
C LYS A 219 16.11 -30.71 -14.01
N TRP A 220 15.47 -30.76 -12.85
CA TRP A 220 16.14 -30.59 -11.56
C TRP A 220 16.18 -31.94 -10.81
N ASN A 221 17.34 -32.28 -10.25
CA ASN A 221 17.57 -33.50 -9.51
C ASN A 221 17.85 -33.22 -8.03
N GLN A 222 18.18 -31.98 -7.71
CA GLN A 222 18.43 -31.50 -6.35
C GLN A 222 17.39 -30.43 -6.03
N TYR A 223 16.90 -30.46 -4.80
CA TYR A 223 15.88 -29.52 -4.33
C TYR A 223 16.00 -29.29 -2.83
N ILE A 224 15.51 -28.16 -2.38
CA ILE A 224 15.24 -27.88 -0.97
C ILE A 224 13.76 -28.20 -0.73
N GLU A 225 13.48 -29.05 0.27
CA GLU A 225 12.13 -29.40 0.66
C GLU A 225 11.78 -28.72 1.98
N VAL A 226 10.62 -28.08 2.00
CA VAL A 226 10.02 -27.52 3.22
C VAL A 226 8.76 -28.31 3.48
N GLU A 227 8.70 -28.99 4.63
CA GLU A 227 7.58 -29.83 5.04
C GLU A 227 6.80 -29.16 6.18
N GLY A 228 5.46 -29.24 6.14
CA GLY A 228 4.58 -28.80 7.21
C GLY A 228 4.65 -27.29 7.50
N ALA A 229 4.96 -26.46 6.53
CA ALA A 229 5.06 -25.01 6.74
C ALA A 229 3.72 -24.43 7.21
N ALA A 230 3.67 -23.97 8.47
CA ALA A 230 2.44 -23.48 9.11
C ALA A 230 2.59 -22.08 9.71
N GLN A 231 3.65 -21.35 9.38
CA GLN A 231 3.86 -19.99 9.92
C GLN A 231 3.01 -18.97 9.17
N ASN A 232 2.55 -17.93 9.87
CA ASN A 232 1.64 -16.90 9.39
C ASN A 232 0.32 -17.51 8.86
N ASN A 233 0.02 -17.33 7.58
CA ASN A 233 -1.20 -17.83 6.94
C ASN A 233 -1.02 -19.19 6.22
N LEU A 234 0.15 -19.81 6.33
CA LEU A 234 0.42 -21.09 5.71
C LEU A 234 -0.32 -22.23 6.44
N LYS A 235 -0.90 -23.15 5.69
CA LYS A 235 -1.74 -24.26 6.20
C LYS A 235 -1.04 -25.60 6.06
N SER A 236 0.11 -25.76 6.74
CA SER A 236 0.91 -26.99 6.73
C SER A 236 1.19 -27.48 5.31
N ILE A 237 1.74 -26.61 4.49
CA ILE A 237 2.06 -26.90 3.09
C ILE A 237 3.44 -27.55 2.95
N ASP A 238 3.56 -28.47 1.99
CA ASP A 238 4.82 -29.07 1.57
C ASP A 238 5.21 -28.50 0.21
N VAL A 239 6.45 -27.99 0.10
CA VAL A 239 6.94 -27.32 -1.12
C VAL A 239 8.37 -27.77 -1.42
N LYS A 240 8.66 -28.06 -2.70
CA LYS A 240 9.99 -28.34 -3.21
C LYS A 240 10.48 -27.21 -4.10
N PHE A 241 11.65 -26.69 -3.79
CA PHE A 241 12.34 -25.66 -4.56
C PHE A 241 13.51 -26.30 -5.30
N PRO A 242 13.51 -26.29 -6.63
CA PRO A 242 14.58 -26.84 -7.46
C PRO A 242 15.86 -26.02 -7.35
#